data_05b13a868b1493d0e89e96d2ea074e8e
#
_entry.id   05b13a868b1493d0e89e96d2ea074e8e
#
_cell.length_a   1.000
_cell.length_b   1.000
_cell.length_c   1.000
_cell.angle_alpha   90.00
_cell.angle_beta   90.00
_cell.angle_gamma   90.00
#
_symmetry.space_group_name_H-M   'P 1'
#
loop_
_entity.id
_entity.type
_entity.pdbx_description
1 polymer ?
#
loop_
_entity_poly.entity_id
_entity_poly.type
_entity_poly.pdbx_seq_one_letter_code
_entity_poly.pdbx_strand_id
1 'polypeptide(L)'
;KEDIRNYIEDRFHYNLRTPYDALREEIHLARTDRNGATREANHERIVGARTATEDALIAFLAGRSYEDVIRNAVALGGDADTEAAIAGGIAAAYYGVPDEIIQQALNYIPSDILSVINQVDGTNWQPSKLIPPKSSRWSRNDVVIFASDAYDTMGESSYYLTHPSRFRRHYNF
;
A
#
# COMPACT_ATOMS: atom_id res chain seq x y z
N LYS A 1 -0.66 -3.94 -20.47
CA LYS A 1 -1.54 -4.12 -19.29
C LYS A 1 -2.87 -4.76 -19.63
N GLU A 2 -3.50 -4.38 -20.75
CA GLU A 2 -4.77 -4.99 -21.15
C GLU A 2 -4.66 -6.49 -21.35
N ASP A 3 -3.59 -6.96 -22.01
CA ASP A 3 -3.33 -8.39 -22.20
C ASP A 3 -3.14 -9.13 -20.88
N ILE A 4 -2.46 -8.47 -19.89
CA ILE A 4 -2.29 -9.02 -18.54
C ILE A 4 -3.65 -9.14 -17.86
N ARG A 5 -4.48 -8.09 -17.92
CA ARG A 5 -5.84 -8.11 -17.37
C ARG A 5 -6.65 -9.27 -17.93
N ASN A 6 -6.74 -9.34 -19.25
CA ASN A 6 -7.54 -10.34 -19.95
C ASN A 6 -7.09 -11.76 -19.60
N TYR A 7 -5.77 -12.01 -19.56
CA TYR A 7 -5.22 -13.30 -19.16
C TYR A 7 -5.60 -13.69 -17.72
N ILE A 8 -5.50 -12.74 -16.79
CA ILE A 8 -5.81 -13.00 -15.38
C ILE A 8 -7.31 -13.21 -15.17
N GLU A 9 -8.16 -12.40 -15.82
CA GLU A 9 -9.62 -12.57 -15.75
C GLU A 9 -10.06 -13.94 -16.32
N ASP A 10 -9.51 -14.32 -17.47
CA ASP A 10 -9.84 -15.61 -18.11
C ASP A 10 -9.37 -16.81 -17.27
N ARG A 11 -8.16 -16.73 -16.70
CA ARG A 11 -7.51 -17.86 -16.01
C ARG A 11 -7.94 -18.03 -14.56
N PHE A 12 -8.17 -16.92 -13.84
CA PHE A 12 -8.39 -16.92 -12.41
C PHE A 12 -9.74 -16.36 -11.99
N HIS A 13 -10.53 -15.87 -12.94
CA HIS A 13 -11.89 -15.34 -12.72
C HIS A 13 -11.94 -14.17 -11.71
N TYR A 14 -10.92 -13.31 -11.72
CA TYR A 14 -10.92 -12.04 -11.00
C TYR A 14 -11.72 -11.01 -11.77
N ASN A 15 -12.34 -10.06 -11.05
CA ASN A 15 -13.02 -8.91 -11.65
C ASN A 15 -12.08 -7.69 -11.63
N LEU A 16 -11.30 -7.49 -12.69
CA LEU A 16 -10.32 -6.41 -12.80
C LEU A 16 -10.82 -5.21 -13.60
N ARG A 17 -12.13 -5.16 -13.91
CA ARG A 17 -12.73 -4.06 -14.68
C ARG A 17 -13.38 -2.98 -13.82
N THR A 18 -13.43 -3.20 -12.52
CA THR A 18 -13.89 -2.17 -11.59
C THR A 18 -12.96 -0.95 -11.72
N PRO A 19 -13.49 0.25 -12.01
CA PRO A 19 -12.67 1.46 -12.02
C PRO A 19 -12.02 1.70 -10.65
N TYR A 20 -10.77 2.15 -10.64
CA TYR A 20 -10.01 2.36 -9.41
C TYR A 20 -10.76 3.26 -8.39
N ASP A 21 -11.35 4.37 -8.85
CA ASP A 21 -12.08 5.28 -7.96
C ASP A 21 -13.36 4.64 -7.38
N ALA A 22 -14.04 3.79 -8.16
CA ALA A 22 -15.22 3.06 -7.68
C ALA A 22 -14.82 2.01 -6.64
N LEU A 23 -13.70 1.31 -6.84
CA LEU A 23 -13.15 0.37 -5.88
C LEU A 23 -12.78 1.07 -4.56
N ARG A 24 -12.10 2.20 -4.66
CA ARG A 24 -11.73 3.01 -3.49
C ARG A 24 -12.94 3.44 -2.67
N GLU A 25 -14.00 3.88 -3.35
CA GLU A 25 -15.27 4.24 -2.69
C GLU A 25 -15.92 3.04 -2.01
N GLU A 26 -15.93 1.88 -2.66
CA GLU A 26 -16.46 0.64 -2.09
C GLU A 26 -15.73 0.24 -0.80
N ILE A 27 -14.40 0.29 -0.80
CA ILE A 27 -13.59 -0.02 0.38
C ILE A 27 -13.85 1.01 1.50
N HIS A 28 -13.94 2.30 1.14
CA HIS A 28 -14.25 3.35 2.09
C HIS A 28 -15.62 3.12 2.77
N LEU A 29 -16.65 2.79 2.00
CA LEU A 29 -17.97 2.47 2.52
C LEU A 29 -17.92 1.23 3.43
N ALA A 30 -17.21 0.18 3.04
CA ALA A 30 -17.06 -1.03 3.86
C ALA A 30 -16.37 -0.73 5.21
N ARG A 31 -15.41 0.19 5.24
CA ARG A 31 -14.70 0.60 6.47
C ARG A 31 -15.55 1.48 7.38
N THR A 32 -16.39 2.32 6.81
CA THR A 32 -17.22 3.29 7.55
C THR A 32 -18.57 2.74 7.98
N ASP A 33 -19.03 1.66 7.35
CA ASP A 33 -20.28 1.00 7.74
C ASP A 33 -20.14 0.33 9.12
N ARG A 34 -20.82 0.90 10.10
CA ARG A 34 -20.88 0.41 11.47
C ARG A 34 -22.05 -0.52 11.74
N ASN A 35 -22.79 -0.92 10.71
CA ASN A 35 -23.94 -1.76 10.83
C ASN A 35 -23.53 -3.19 11.18
N GLY A 36 -23.87 -3.70 12.36
CA GLY A 36 -23.40 -4.97 12.87
C GLY A 36 -23.75 -6.20 12.01
N ALA A 37 -24.82 -6.10 11.20
CA ALA A 37 -25.26 -7.17 10.31
C ALA A 37 -24.34 -7.39 9.09
N THR A 38 -23.56 -6.37 8.72
CA THR A 38 -22.65 -6.41 7.56
C THR A 38 -21.18 -6.49 7.95
N ARG A 39 -20.89 -6.51 9.26
CA ARG A 39 -19.52 -6.43 9.77
C ARG A 39 -18.60 -7.52 9.25
N GLU A 40 -19.05 -8.77 9.19
CA GLU A 40 -18.23 -9.89 8.68
C GLU A 40 -17.99 -9.76 7.18
N ALA A 41 -19.00 -9.40 6.40
CA ALA A 41 -18.85 -9.18 4.97
C ALA A 41 -17.92 -8.00 4.67
N ASN A 42 -18.02 -6.92 5.44
CA ASN A 42 -17.14 -5.77 5.32
C ASN A 42 -15.71 -6.11 5.74
N HIS A 43 -15.53 -6.94 6.76
CA HIS A 43 -14.20 -7.42 7.15
C HIS A 43 -13.56 -8.25 6.06
N GLU A 44 -14.28 -9.23 5.49
CA GLU A 44 -13.78 -10.02 4.35
C GLU A 44 -13.47 -9.15 3.13
N ARG A 45 -14.29 -8.11 2.86
CA ARG A 45 -14.03 -7.16 1.77
C ARG A 45 -12.73 -6.38 1.97
N ILE A 46 -12.37 -6.07 3.22
CA ILE A 46 -11.19 -5.26 3.56
C ILE A 46 -9.91 -6.11 3.64
N VAL A 47 -9.98 -7.32 4.22
CA VAL A 47 -8.79 -8.12 4.55
C VAL A 47 -8.78 -9.50 3.92
N GLY A 48 -9.75 -9.83 3.07
CA GLY A 48 -9.81 -11.12 2.40
C GLY A 48 -8.66 -11.32 1.43
N ALA A 49 -8.04 -12.49 1.42
CA ALA A 49 -6.89 -12.78 0.56
C ALA A 49 -7.21 -12.62 -0.94
N ARG A 50 -8.44 -12.98 -1.35
CA ARG A 50 -8.89 -12.81 -2.72
C ARG A 50 -9.06 -11.33 -3.06
N THR A 51 -9.72 -10.56 -2.19
CA THR A 51 -9.96 -9.14 -2.40
C THR A 51 -8.67 -8.35 -2.40
N ALA A 52 -7.74 -8.62 -1.49
CA ALA A 52 -6.43 -7.98 -1.47
C ALA A 52 -5.65 -8.23 -2.79
N THR A 53 -5.78 -9.42 -3.38
CA THR A 53 -5.15 -9.72 -4.67
C THR A 53 -5.81 -8.97 -5.83
N GLU A 54 -7.15 -8.93 -5.88
CA GLU A 54 -7.90 -8.16 -6.90
C GLU A 54 -7.59 -6.67 -6.79
N ASP A 55 -7.60 -6.12 -5.59
CA ASP A 55 -7.34 -4.72 -5.29
C ASP A 55 -5.91 -4.32 -5.70
N ALA A 56 -4.92 -5.14 -5.36
CA ALA A 56 -3.53 -4.95 -5.78
C ALA A 56 -3.38 -4.96 -7.32
N LEU A 57 -4.06 -5.88 -8.00
CA LEU A 57 -4.04 -5.92 -9.47
C LEU A 57 -4.71 -4.70 -10.10
N ILE A 58 -5.82 -4.22 -9.55
CA ILE A 58 -6.48 -3.00 -10.01
C ILE A 58 -5.58 -1.78 -9.78
N ALA A 59 -4.92 -1.68 -8.61
CA ALA A 59 -3.96 -0.62 -8.32
C ALA A 59 -2.78 -0.62 -9.31
N PHE A 60 -2.24 -1.81 -9.65
CA PHE A 60 -1.21 -1.97 -10.67
C PHE A 60 -1.70 -1.54 -12.05
N LEU A 61 -2.90 -1.97 -12.46
CA LEU A 61 -3.46 -1.65 -13.76
C LEU A 61 -3.70 -0.14 -13.93
N ALA A 62 -4.12 0.54 -12.87
CA ALA A 62 -4.35 1.98 -12.83
C ALA A 62 -3.05 2.80 -12.81
N GLY A 63 -1.98 2.30 -12.19
CA GLY A 63 -0.71 3.02 -12.03
C GLY A 63 0.06 3.20 -13.34
N ARG A 64 0.91 4.22 -13.39
CA ARG A 64 1.73 4.60 -14.57
C ARG A 64 3.23 4.45 -14.34
N SER A 65 3.64 4.24 -13.10
CA SER A 65 5.02 4.01 -12.68
C SER A 65 5.03 3.08 -11.46
N TYR A 66 6.22 2.62 -11.06
CA TYR A 66 6.38 1.84 -9.82
C TYR A 66 5.80 2.59 -8.61
N GLU A 67 6.23 3.83 -8.41
CA GLU A 67 5.77 4.65 -7.28
C GLU A 67 4.26 4.89 -7.31
N ASP A 68 3.70 5.17 -8.48
CA ASP A 68 2.27 5.41 -8.65
C ASP A 68 1.44 4.18 -8.29
N VAL A 69 1.92 2.98 -8.65
CA VAL A 69 1.29 1.71 -8.26
C VAL A 69 1.27 1.54 -6.75
N ILE A 70 2.41 1.77 -6.08
CA ILE A 70 2.48 1.67 -4.60
C ILE A 70 1.54 2.67 -3.93
N ARG A 71 1.52 3.92 -4.42
CA ARG A 71 0.63 4.95 -3.90
C ARG A 71 -0.84 4.59 -4.09
N ASN A 72 -1.20 4.04 -5.26
CA ASN A 72 -2.55 3.58 -5.52
C ASN A 72 -2.94 2.45 -4.55
N ALA A 73 -2.11 1.43 -4.37
CA ALA A 73 -2.40 0.32 -3.47
C ALA A 73 -2.63 0.81 -2.03
N VAL A 74 -1.73 1.65 -1.51
CA VAL A 74 -1.88 2.21 -0.16
C VAL A 74 -3.12 3.09 -0.03
N ALA A 75 -3.45 3.88 -1.06
CA ALA A 75 -4.59 4.80 -1.05
C ALA A 75 -5.96 4.13 -1.20
N LEU A 76 -6.02 2.86 -1.59
CA LEU A 76 -7.26 2.08 -1.55
C LEU A 76 -7.79 1.95 -0.12
N GLY A 77 -6.88 1.77 0.85
CA GLY A 77 -7.26 1.72 2.25
C GLY A 77 -7.84 0.38 2.72
N GLY A 78 -7.67 -0.69 1.95
CA GLY A 78 -7.95 -2.07 2.35
C GLY A 78 -6.85 -2.63 3.27
N ASP A 79 -6.35 -3.82 2.99
CA ASP A 79 -5.15 -4.40 3.62
C ASP A 79 -3.91 -3.82 2.92
N ALA A 80 -3.63 -2.56 3.22
CA ALA A 80 -2.74 -1.71 2.44
C ALA A 80 -1.29 -2.21 2.35
N ASP A 81 -0.77 -2.89 3.37
CA ASP A 81 0.57 -3.49 3.36
C ASP A 81 0.61 -4.73 2.46
N THR A 82 -0.39 -5.60 2.55
CA THR A 82 -0.54 -6.77 1.67
C THR A 82 -0.76 -6.34 0.22
N GLU A 83 -1.68 -5.41 -0.02
CA GLU A 83 -1.98 -4.88 -1.36
C GLU A 83 -0.74 -4.22 -1.98
N ALA A 84 -0.01 -3.40 -1.21
CA ALA A 84 1.20 -2.75 -1.69
C ALA A 84 2.34 -3.73 -1.94
N ALA A 85 2.47 -4.80 -1.14
CA ALA A 85 3.46 -5.85 -1.37
C ALA A 85 3.20 -6.60 -2.68
N ILE A 86 1.94 -7.00 -2.93
CA ILE A 86 1.55 -7.71 -4.15
C ILE A 86 1.70 -6.79 -5.38
N ALA A 87 1.09 -5.60 -5.33
CA ALA A 87 1.14 -4.64 -6.43
C ALA A 87 2.57 -4.19 -6.74
N GLY A 88 3.38 -3.99 -5.70
CA GLY A 88 4.79 -3.59 -5.80
C GLY A 88 5.65 -4.67 -6.45
N GLY A 89 5.45 -5.94 -6.12
CA GLY A 89 6.14 -7.05 -6.78
C GLY A 89 5.84 -7.10 -8.28
N ILE A 90 4.57 -6.93 -8.66
CA ILE A 90 4.16 -6.89 -10.07
C ILE A 90 4.73 -5.64 -10.77
N ALA A 91 4.65 -4.48 -10.11
CA ALA A 91 5.17 -3.23 -10.65
C ALA A 91 6.69 -3.25 -10.81
N ALA A 92 7.42 -3.90 -9.90
CA ALA A 92 8.87 -4.07 -10.00
C ALA A 92 9.26 -4.87 -11.26
N ALA A 93 8.53 -5.92 -11.57
CA ALA A 93 8.75 -6.72 -12.77
C ALA A 93 8.38 -5.97 -14.06
N TYR A 94 7.36 -5.10 -13.99
CA TYR A 94 6.84 -4.41 -15.16
C TYR A 94 7.55 -3.09 -15.48
N TYR A 95 7.88 -2.29 -14.46
CA TYR A 95 8.47 -0.95 -14.59
C TYR A 95 9.93 -0.88 -14.17
N GLY A 96 10.43 -1.88 -13.42
CA GLY A 96 11.62 -1.74 -12.61
C GLY A 96 11.37 -0.90 -11.35
N VAL A 97 12.27 -0.99 -10.39
CA VAL A 97 12.23 -0.17 -9.17
C VAL A 97 13.24 0.97 -9.31
N PRO A 98 12.83 2.24 -9.13
CA PRO A 98 13.78 3.36 -9.16
C PRO A 98 14.85 3.23 -8.07
N ASP A 99 16.12 3.49 -8.43
CA ASP A 99 17.27 3.37 -7.52
C ASP A 99 17.07 4.17 -6.23
N GLU A 100 16.46 5.35 -6.32
CA GLU A 100 16.18 6.18 -5.15
C GLU A 100 15.25 5.48 -4.15
N ILE A 101 14.25 4.74 -4.64
CA ILE A 101 13.33 3.97 -3.80
C ILE A 101 14.06 2.79 -3.19
N ILE A 102 14.89 2.06 -3.96
CA ILE A 102 15.70 0.97 -3.44
C ILE A 102 16.60 1.48 -2.31
N GLN A 103 17.35 2.56 -2.54
CA GLN A 103 18.27 3.11 -1.55
C GLN A 103 17.55 3.58 -0.28
N GLN A 104 16.35 4.11 -0.40
CA GLN A 104 15.55 4.47 0.76
C GLN A 104 15.05 3.23 1.51
N ALA A 105 14.53 2.24 0.80
CA ALA A 105 14.02 1.00 1.40
C ALA A 105 15.10 0.25 2.19
N LEU A 106 16.33 0.18 1.66
CA LEU A 106 17.46 -0.48 2.32
C LEU A 106 17.76 0.06 3.72
N ASN A 107 17.42 1.33 4.01
CA ASN A 107 17.61 1.92 5.33
C ASN A 107 16.63 1.39 6.39
N TYR A 108 15.54 0.78 5.96
CA TYR A 108 14.48 0.23 6.82
C TYR A 108 14.54 -1.30 6.92
N ILE A 109 15.37 -1.96 6.13
CA ILE A 109 15.49 -3.42 6.13
C ILE A 109 16.45 -3.83 7.26
N PRO A 110 16.03 -4.68 8.22
CA PRO A 110 16.91 -5.25 9.22
C PRO A 110 18.10 -6.00 8.60
N SER A 111 19.26 -5.95 9.26
CA SER A 111 20.51 -6.50 8.71
C SER A 111 20.48 -8.01 8.45
N ASP A 112 19.75 -8.75 9.26
CA ASP A 112 19.54 -10.20 9.10
C ASP A 112 18.70 -10.49 7.84
N ILE A 113 17.63 -9.75 7.60
CA ILE A 113 16.82 -9.86 6.38
C ILE A 113 17.62 -9.44 5.16
N LEU A 114 18.37 -8.33 5.24
CA LEU A 114 19.23 -7.87 4.15
C LEU A 114 20.29 -8.91 3.77
N SER A 115 20.85 -9.60 4.77
CA SER A 115 21.80 -10.71 4.55
C SER A 115 21.18 -11.84 3.73
N VAL A 116 19.92 -12.21 4.04
CA VAL A 116 19.20 -13.25 3.29
C VAL A 116 18.92 -12.79 1.85
N ILE A 117 18.46 -11.55 1.66
CA ILE A 117 18.22 -10.98 0.33
C ILE A 117 19.49 -11.05 -0.52
N ASN A 118 20.62 -10.59 0.03
CA ASN A 118 21.90 -10.61 -0.68
C ASN A 118 22.35 -12.02 -1.04
N GLN A 119 22.08 -13.01 -0.19
CA GLN A 119 22.43 -14.41 -0.48
C GLN A 119 21.55 -14.99 -1.60
N VAL A 120 20.26 -14.67 -1.62
CA VAL A 120 19.32 -15.18 -2.62
C VAL A 120 19.57 -14.54 -3.98
N ASP A 121 19.74 -13.23 -4.03
CA ASP A 121 19.90 -12.48 -5.27
C ASP A 121 21.36 -12.47 -5.79
N GLY A 122 22.31 -12.95 -5.00
CA GLY A 122 23.75 -12.84 -5.33
C GLY A 122 24.24 -11.39 -5.36
N THR A 123 23.55 -10.51 -4.66
CA THR A 123 23.83 -9.07 -4.59
C THR A 123 24.65 -8.72 -3.35
N ASN A 124 25.08 -7.48 -3.26
CA ASN A 124 25.73 -6.94 -2.07
C ASN A 124 25.11 -5.58 -1.71
N TRP A 125 23.79 -5.58 -1.59
CA TRP A 125 23.06 -4.40 -1.18
C TRP A 125 23.54 -3.92 0.19
N GLN A 126 23.78 -2.63 0.30
CA GLN A 126 24.17 -1.99 1.56
C GLN A 126 23.27 -0.78 1.80
N PRO A 127 22.83 -0.54 3.04
CA PRO A 127 22.14 0.69 3.37
C PRO A 127 23.04 1.89 3.01
N SER A 128 22.48 2.87 2.33
CA SER A 128 23.21 4.10 2.03
C SER A 128 23.41 4.89 3.33
N LYS A 129 24.63 4.98 3.81
CA LYS A 129 25.00 5.83 4.96
C LYS A 129 24.80 7.33 4.68
N LEU A 130 24.50 7.71 3.43
CA LEU A 130 24.52 9.10 2.97
C LEU A 130 23.12 9.71 2.82
N ILE A 131 22.06 8.93 2.95
CA ILE A 131 20.71 9.48 2.97
C ILE A 131 20.16 9.21 4.36
N PRO A 132 20.31 10.18 5.30
CA PRO A 132 19.45 10.12 6.47
C PRO A 132 18.02 10.03 5.94
N PRO A 133 17.16 9.18 6.53
CA PRO A 133 15.75 9.21 6.17
C PRO A 133 15.38 10.69 6.10
N LYS A 134 14.77 11.12 4.99
CA LYS A 134 14.42 12.52 4.77
C LYS A 134 13.42 12.98 5.85
N SER A 135 13.79 12.83 7.10
CA SER A 135 13.07 13.39 8.27
C SER A 135 12.98 14.91 8.20
N SER A 136 13.79 15.54 7.33
CA SER A 136 13.75 16.99 7.12
C SER A 136 12.75 17.43 6.05
N ARG A 137 12.16 16.52 5.27
CA ARG A 137 11.18 16.89 4.24
C ARG A 137 9.73 16.63 4.64
N TRP A 138 9.55 15.79 5.65
CA TRP A 138 8.24 15.58 6.25
C TRP A 138 8.22 16.36 7.56
N SER A 139 7.72 17.57 7.52
CA SER A 139 7.37 18.28 8.75
C SER A 139 6.33 17.42 9.49
N ARG A 140 6.22 17.60 10.80
CA ARG A 140 5.17 16.93 11.58
C ARG A 140 3.78 17.22 10.99
N ASN A 141 3.65 18.34 10.27
CA ASN A 141 2.45 18.73 9.54
C ASN A 141 2.28 17.97 8.22
N ASP A 142 3.37 17.63 7.50
CA ASP A 142 3.29 16.87 6.24
C ASP A 142 2.85 15.43 6.48
N VAL A 143 3.29 14.79 7.57
CA VAL A 143 2.80 13.46 7.98
C VAL A 143 1.33 13.53 8.38
N VAL A 144 0.91 14.60 9.03
CA VAL A 144 -0.48 14.86 9.40
C VAL A 144 -1.34 15.10 8.16
N ILE A 145 -0.85 15.84 7.16
CA ILE A 145 -1.56 16.10 5.90
C ILE A 145 -1.68 14.79 5.08
N PHE A 146 -0.64 13.96 5.02
CA PHE A 146 -0.71 12.68 4.33
C PHE A 146 -1.64 11.69 5.04
N ALA A 147 -1.63 11.67 6.36
CA ALA A 147 -2.60 10.95 7.17
C ALA A 147 -3.99 11.58 7.02
N SER A 148 -4.14 12.91 6.93
CA SER A 148 -5.43 13.56 6.77
C SER A 148 -6.02 13.30 5.39
N ASP A 149 -5.26 13.37 4.31
CA ASP A 149 -5.77 13.08 2.96
C ASP A 149 -6.18 11.61 2.80
N ALA A 150 -5.46 10.69 3.46
CA ALA A 150 -5.85 9.29 3.55
C ALA A 150 -7.01 9.05 4.53
N TYR A 151 -7.09 9.85 5.61
CA TYR A 151 -8.07 9.73 6.69
C TYR A 151 -9.27 10.68 6.56
N ASP A 152 -9.18 11.82 5.86
CA ASP A 152 -10.33 12.69 5.58
C ASP A 152 -11.36 11.98 4.70
N THR A 153 -10.91 11.04 3.88
CA THR A 153 -11.81 10.10 3.21
C THR A 153 -12.41 9.06 4.17
N MET A 154 -11.86 8.86 5.38
CA MET A 154 -12.28 7.82 6.32
C MET A 154 -13.07 8.34 7.53
N GLY A 155 -13.33 9.63 7.64
CA GLY A 155 -14.15 10.21 8.73
C GLY A 155 -13.58 10.09 10.15
N GLU A 156 -12.34 9.59 10.31
CA GLU A 156 -11.66 9.43 11.60
C GLU A 156 -10.54 10.44 11.84
N SER A 157 -10.25 11.29 10.85
CA SER A 157 -9.12 12.23 10.88
C SER A 157 -9.17 13.20 12.06
N SER A 158 -10.38 13.65 12.43
CA SER A 158 -10.54 14.60 13.53
C SER A 158 -10.16 14.01 14.89
N TYR A 159 -10.32 12.69 15.09
CA TYR A 159 -10.01 12.05 16.37
C TYR A 159 -8.51 11.94 16.62
N TYR A 160 -7.72 11.58 15.60
CA TYR A 160 -6.27 11.42 15.73
C TYR A 160 -5.53 12.75 15.71
N LEU A 161 -6.04 13.75 15.01
CA LEU A 161 -5.52 15.12 15.01
C LEU A 161 -5.64 15.76 16.41
N THR A 162 -6.72 15.47 17.13
CA THR A 162 -6.95 15.98 18.49
C THR A 162 -6.28 15.13 19.58
N HIS A 163 -5.84 13.89 19.26
CA HIS A 163 -5.25 12.94 20.21
C HIS A 163 -3.95 12.30 19.70
N PRO A 164 -2.90 13.06 19.39
CA PRO A 164 -1.65 12.54 18.81
C PRO A 164 -0.92 11.53 19.70
N SER A 165 -1.21 11.47 21.00
CA SER A 165 -0.63 10.49 21.93
C SER A 165 -1.23 9.09 21.77
N ARG A 166 -2.42 8.94 21.16
CA ARG A 166 -3.05 7.66 20.89
C ARG A 166 -2.57 7.03 19.59
N PHE A 167 -2.16 7.84 18.62
CA PHE A 167 -1.50 7.39 17.40
C PHE A 167 -0.23 6.60 17.69
N ARG A 168 0.60 7.05 18.66
CA ARG A 168 1.82 6.35 19.10
C ARG A 168 1.60 5.01 19.79
N ARG A 169 0.39 4.69 20.26
CA ARG A 169 0.11 3.41 20.93
C ARG A 169 -0.33 2.29 20.00
N HIS A 170 -0.83 2.62 18.81
CA HIS A 170 -1.30 1.65 17.82
C HIS A 170 -0.24 1.30 16.79
N TYR A 171 0.72 2.20 16.57
CA TYR A 171 1.83 1.98 15.67
C TYR A 171 3.10 2.26 16.47
N ASN A 172 3.75 1.18 16.96
CA ASN A 172 5.09 1.26 17.56
C ASN A 172 6.10 1.61 16.45
N PHE A 173 6.32 2.89 16.20
CA PHE A 173 7.48 3.43 15.50
C PHE A 173 8.51 3.94 16.50
#